data_cb5e0cd12d0d717d887e52fe677925b9
#
_entry.id   cb5e0cd12d0d717d887e52fe677925b9
#
_cell.length_a   1.000
_cell.length_b   1.000
_cell.length_c   1.000
_cell.angle_alpha   90.00
_cell.angle_beta   90.00
_cell.angle_gamma   90.00
#
_symmetry.space_group_name_H-M   'P 1'
#
loop_
_entity.id
_entity.type
_entity.pdbx_description
1 polymer ?
#
loop_
_entity_poly.entity_id
_entity_poly.type
_entity_poly.pdbx_seq_one_letter_code
_entity_poly.pdbx_strand_id
1 'polypeptide(L)'
;IVEYKPAKPKNEEIRPDDQMQIFAQKLCVDFAFGGDCDAVIYYADVRKRYNVPVKENFEVYDKKLKELLYEMRTYLEKGQIPEIRKGQKCSGCSMKDLCMPKTSPSWNVKKELKKILADEGE
;
A
#
# COMPACT_ATOMS: atom_id res chain seq x y z
N ILE A 1 17.71 1.83 -11.44
CA ILE A 1 16.51 1.05 -11.77
C ILE A 1 15.42 1.95 -12.33
N VAL A 2 14.50 1.39 -13.15
CA VAL A 2 13.38 2.13 -13.73
C VAL A 2 12.09 1.37 -13.41
N GLU A 3 11.17 2.04 -12.72
CA GLU A 3 9.81 1.54 -12.47
C GLU A 3 8.84 2.13 -13.49
N TYR A 4 8.07 1.30 -14.15
CA TYR A 4 7.08 1.73 -15.15
C TYR A 4 5.69 1.84 -14.53
N LYS A 5 5.06 3.01 -14.68
CA LYS A 5 3.71 3.27 -14.22
C LYS A 5 2.82 3.70 -15.39
N PRO A 6 1.56 3.24 -15.45
CA PRO A 6 0.66 3.57 -16.57
C PRO A 6 0.29 5.05 -16.61
N ALA A 7 0.09 5.67 -15.45
CA ALA A 7 -0.39 7.06 -15.37
C ALA A 7 0.27 7.86 -14.26
N LYS A 8 0.60 9.11 -14.57
CA LYS A 8 1.13 10.10 -13.62
C LYS A 8 0.02 10.57 -12.66
N PRO A 9 0.31 10.79 -11.38
CA PRO A 9 -0.64 11.41 -10.46
C PRO A 9 -0.97 12.84 -10.92
N LYS A 10 -2.24 13.26 -10.73
CA LYS A 10 -2.70 14.58 -11.22
C LYS A 10 -2.13 15.75 -10.42
N ASN A 11 -1.98 15.58 -9.11
CA ASN A 11 -1.65 16.65 -8.18
C ASN A 11 -0.23 16.60 -7.63
N GLU A 12 0.54 15.58 -7.98
CA GLU A 12 1.89 15.35 -7.48
C GLU A 12 2.82 14.99 -8.62
N GLU A 13 4.10 15.26 -8.48
CA GLU A 13 5.08 14.82 -9.46
C GLU A 13 5.28 13.31 -9.41
N ILE A 14 5.42 12.76 -8.19
CA ILE A 14 5.54 11.33 -7.90
C ILE A 14 4.74 11.02 -6.63
N ARG A 15 3.99 9.93 -6.64
CA ARG A 15 3.27 9.48 -5.44
C ARG A 15 4.25 9.03 -4.36
N PRO A 16 4.01 9.34 -3.07
CA PRO A 16 4.83 8.85 -1.96
C PRO A 16 4.94 7.31 -1.91
N ASP A 17 3.86 6.61 -2.26
CA ASP A 17 3.84 5.15 -2.32
C ASP A 17 4.79 4.61 -3.40
N ASP A 18 4.79 5.25 -4.58
CA ASP A 18 5.68 4.89 -5.70
C ASP A 18 7.15 5.17 -5.34
N GLN A 19 7.42 6.27 -4.64
CA GLN A 19 8.76 6.58 -4.14
C GLN A 19 9.27 5.50 -3.17
N MET A 20 8.41 5.07 -2.24
CA MET A 20 8.77 4.04 -1.26
C MET A 20 8.97 2.68 -1.92
N GLN A 21 8.14 2.34 -2.90
CA GLN A 21 8.28 1.11 -3.68
C GLN A 21 9.64 1.06 -4.38
N ILE A 22 9.99 2.11 -5.14
CA ILE A 22 11.26 2.12 -5.89
C ILE A 22 12.48 2.21 -4.98
N PHE A 23 12.36 2.86 -3.82
CA PHE A 23 13.42 2.87 -2.81
C PHE A 23 13.69 1.46 -2.28
N ALA A 24 12.65 0.71 -1.91
CA ALA A 24 12.80 -0.68 -1.47
C ALA A 24 13.41 -1.57 -2.55
N GLN A 25 12.95 -1.43 -3.80
CA GLN A 25 13.52 -2.15 -4.94
C GLN A 25 15.00 -1.81 -5.15
N LYS A 26 15.38 -0.52 -5.04
CA LYS A 26 16.77 -0.08 -5.12
C LYS A 26 17.64 -0.79 -4.10
N LEU A 27 17.22 -0.83 -2.84
CA LEU A 27 17.97 -1.52 -1.79
C LEU A 27 18.19 -3.00 -2.12
N CYS A 28 17.18 -3.68 -2.64
CA CYS A 28 17.30 -5.08 -3.05
C CYS A 28 18.28 -5.26 -4.23
N VAL A 29 18.23 -4.38 -5.22
CA VAL A 29 19.11 -4.42 -6.39
C VAL A 29 20.56 -4.12 -5.99
N ASP A 30 20.79 -3.08 -5.19
CA ASP A 30 22.14 -2.73 -4.71
C ASP A 30 22.73 -3.87 -3.88
N PHE A 31 21.95 -4.51 -3.04
CA PHE A 31 22.40 -5.68 -2.27
C PHE A 31 22.72 -6.88 -3.15
N ALA A 32 21.88 -7.18 -4.15
CA ALA A 32 22.04 -8.36 -4.99
C ALA A 32 23.21 -8.26 -5.99
N PHE A 33 23.45 -7.07 -6.53
CA PHE A 33 24.41 -6.86 -7.62
C PHE A 33 25.65 -6.07 -7.20
N GLY A 34 25.69 -5.53 -5.99
CA GLY A 34 26.78 -4.71 -5.46
C GLY A 34 26.87 -3.38 -6.20
N GLY A 35 26.31 -2.32 -5.66
CA GLY A 35 26.35 -1.02 -6.30
C GLY A 35 25.52 0.03 -5.58
N ASP A 36 25.30 1.14 -6.24
CA ASP A 36 24.48 2.25 -5.79
C ASP A 36 23.74 2.83 -7.00
N CYS A 37 22.68 2.12 -7.44
CA CYS A 37 21.93 2.50 -8.63
C CYS A 37 21.02 3.72 -8.40
N ASP A 38 20.77 4.47 -9.47
CA ASP A 38 19.75 5.52 -9.47
C ASP A 38 18.35 4.95 -9.57
N ALA A 39 17.37 5.68 -9.04
CA ALA A 39 15.96 5.29 -9.06
C ALA A 39 15.15 6.27 -9.93
N VAL A 40 14.43 5.73 -10.91
CA VAL A 40 13.66 6.50 -11.90
C VAL A 40 12.27 5.90 -12.05
N ILE A 41 11.24 6.74 -12.06
CA ILE A 41 9.88 6.36 -12.41
C ILE A 41 9.57 6.86 -13.81
N TYR A 42 9.08 5.98 -14.68
CA TYR A 42 8.60 6.31 -16.02
C TYR A 42 7.07 6.25 -16.05
N TYR A 43 6.43 7.37 -16.36
CA TYR A 43 4.98 7.42 -16.57
C TYR A 43 4.65 7.34 -18.05
N ALA A 44 3.90 6.30 -18.42
CA ALA A 44 3.61 5.99 -19.83
C ALA A 44 2.67 6.99 -20.51
N ASP A 45 1.69 7.52 -19.76
CA ASP A 45 0.72 8.50 -20.27
C ASP A 45 1.37 9.82 -20.71
N VAL A 46 2.36 10.29 -19.96
CA VAL A 46 3.11 11.52 -20.28
C VAL A 46 4.46 11.24 -20.95
N ARG A 47 4.85 9.98 -21.10
CA ARG A 47 6.12 9.52 -21.71
C ARG A 47 7.35 10.21 -21.12
N LYS A 48 7.36 10.41 -19.79
CA LYS A 48 8.45 11.09 -19.07
C LYS A 48 9.04 10.25 -17.97
N ARG A 49 10.34 10.48 -17.73
CA ARG A 49 11.10 9.92 -16.62
C ARG A 49 11.23 10.95 -15.51
N TYR A 50 11.07 10.51 -14.28
CA TYR A 50 11.23 11.31 -13.08
C TYR A 50 12.25 10.64 -12.16
N ASN A 51 13.32 11.34 -11.87
CA ASN A 51 14.32 10.86 -10.92
C ASN A 51 13.74 10.94 -9.50
N VAL A 52 13.93 9.88 -8.74
CA VAL A 52 13.58 9.86 -7.32
C VAL A 52 14.85 10.13 -6.51
N PRO A 53 14.90 11.19 -5.69
CA PRO A 53 16.10 11.61 -4.97
C PRO A 53 16.39 10.70 -3.77
N VAL A 54 16.60 9.40 -4.04
CA VAL A 54 16.76 8.37 -3.01
C VAL A 54 18.12 8.48 -2.28
N LYS A 55 19.15 8.98 -2.96
CA LYS A 55 20.48 9.12 -2.38
C LYS A 55 20.54 10.34 -1.45
N GLU A 56 20.00 11.46 -1.90
CA GLU A 56 19.99 12.73 -1.15
C GLU A 56 19.12 12.64 0.10
N ASN A 57 18.05 11.85 0.05
CA ASN A 57 17.10 11.69 1.15
C ASN A 57 17.11 10.26 1.74
N PHE A 58 18.25 9.57 1.64
CA PHE A 58 18.37 8.17 2.04
C PHE A 58 17.85 7.89 3.46
N GLU A 59 18.29 8.67 4.43
CA GLU A 59 17.90 8.46 5.83
C GLU A 59 16.39 8.59 6.06
N VAL A 60 15.75 9.52 5.36
CA VAL A 60 14.30 9.73 5.45
C VAL A 60 13.54 8.53 4.88
N TYR A 61 13.96 8.04 3.71
CA TYR A 61 13.35 6.87 3.07
C TYR A 61 13.60 5.59 3.87
N ASP A 62 14.82 5.40 4.37
CA ASP A 62 15.21 4.22 5.14
C ASP A 62 14.41 4.12 6.45
N LYS A 63 14.31 5.23 7.19
CA LYS A 63 13.49 5.30 8.40
C LYS A 63 12.04 4.94 8.12
N LYS A 64 11.44 5.56 7.10
CA LYS A 64 10.05 5.32 6.73
C LYS A 64 9.81 3.87 6.27
N LEU A 65 10.72 3.30 5.50
CA LEU A 65 10.64 1.90 5.07
C LEU A 65 10.71 0.95 6.27
N LYS A 66 11.61 1.19 7.21
CA LYS A 66 11.73 0.39 8.44
C LYS A 66 10.48 0.46 9.29
N GLU A 67 9.88 1.64 9.45
CA GLU A 67 8.60 1.82 10.16
C GLU A 67 7.47 1.01 9.50
N LEU A 68 7.33 1.09 8.17
CA LEU A 68 6.34 0.32 7.42
C LEU A 68 6.53 -1.18 7.56
N LEU A 69 7.77 -1.67 7.41
CA LEU A 69 8.08 -3.09 7.56
C LEU A 69 7.83 -3.60 8.99
N TYR A 70 8.14 -2.79 9.98
CA TYR A 70 7.86 -3.11 11.38
C TYR A 70 6.35 -3.23 11.63
N GLU A 71 5.57 -2.27 11.14
CA GLU A 71 4.10 -2.30 11.24
C GLU A 71 3.52 -3.55 10.56
N MET A 72 3.93 -3.85 9.34
CA MET A 72 3.49 -5.04 8.60
C MET A 72 3.81 -6.34 9.35
N ARG A 73 5.02 -6.48 9.90
CA ARG A 73 5.42 -7.65 10.70
C ARG A 73 4.58 -7.78 11.97
N THR A 74 4.33 -6.65 12.64
CA THR A 74 3.49 -6.62 13.84
C THR A 74 2.07 -7.12 13.57
N TYR A 75 1.46 -6.72 12.45
CA TYR A 75 0.14 -7.24 12.04
C TYR A 75 0.19 -8.76 11.78
N LEU A 76 1.23 -9.23 11.09
CA LEU A 76 1.39 -10.66 10.80
C LEU A 76 1.59 -11.49 12.08
N GLU A 77 2.47 -11.05 12.98
CA GLU A 77 2.78 -11.76 14.25
C GLU A 77 1.55 -11.83 15.16
N LYS A 78 0.75 -10.77 15.21
CA LYS A 78 -0.46 -10.71 16.03
C LYS A 78 -1.69 -11.33 15.36
N GLY A 79 -1.59 -11.77 14.11
CA GLY A 79 -2.74 -12.23 13.33
C GLY A 79 -3.83 -11.16 13.18
N GLN A 80 -3.45 -9.89 13.18
CA GLN A 80 -4.37 -8.76 13.10
C GLN A 80 -4.55 -8.31 11.66
N ILE A 81 -5.77 -7.99 11.28
CA ILE A 81 -6.09 -7.35 10.01
C ILE A 81 -6.13 -5.84 10.25
N PRO A 82 -5.41 -5.03 9.45
CA PRO A 82 -5.46 -3.58 9.54
C PRO A 82 -6.89 -3.06 9.38
N GLU A 83 -7.18 -1.93 10.03
CA GLU A 83 -8.48 -1.28 9.90
C GLU A 83 -8.79 -0.92 8.43
N ILE A 84 -9.98 -1.30 7.97
CA ILE A 84 -10.43 -1.03 6.61
C ILE A 84 -10.85 0.44 6.52
N ARG A 85 -10.09 1.23 5.74
CA ARG A 85 -10.43 2.61 5.42
C ARG A 85 -11.11 2.69 4.07
N LYS A 86 -12.40 3.02 4.07
CA LYS A 86 -13.14 3.25 2.83
C LYS A 86 -12.59 4.47 2.09
N GLY A 87 -12.46 4.35 0.78
CA GLY A 87 -11.97 5.46 -0.07
C GLY A 87 -12.43 5.32 -1.52
N GLN A 88 -12.11 6.31 -2.33
CA GLN A 88 -12.45 6.33 -3.77
C GLN A 88 -11.87 5.13 -4.52
N LYS A 89 -10.73 4.62 -4.09
CA LYS A 89 -10.05 3.45 -4.70
C LYS A 89 -10.86 2.15 -4.53
N CYS A 90 -11.81 2.08 -3.60
CA CYS A 90 -12.59 0.87 -3.35
C CYS A 90 -13.51 0.49 -4.52
N SER A 91 -13.95 1.44 -5.32
CA SER A 91 -14.84 1.19 -6.47
C SER A 91 -14.19 0.31 -7.56
N GLY A 92 -12.88 0.50 -7.79
CA GLY A 92 -12.09 -0.25 -8.77
C GLY A 92 -11.15 -1.30 -8.16
N CYS A 93 -11.28 -1.61 -6.88
CA CYS A 93 -10.40 -2.54 -6.18
C CYS A 93 -10.77 -3.99 -6.47
N SER A 94 -9.82 -4.81 -6.91
CA SER A 94 -10.01 -6.24 -7.15
C SER A 94 -10.33 -7.04 -5.87
N MET A 95 -9.96 -6.52 -4.70
CA MET A 95 -10.23 -7.14 -3.40
C MET A 95 -11.57 -6.72 -2.78
N LYS A 96 -12.39 -5.96 -3.50
CA LYS A 96 -13.62 -5.35 -2.99
C LYS A 96 -14.59 -6.36 -2.37
N ASP A 97 -14.75 -7.51 -3.00
CA ASP A 97 -15.70 -8.53 -2.55
C ASP A 97 -15.18 -9.29 -1.31
N LEU A 98 -13.86 -9.46 -1.20
CA LEU A 98 -13.23 -10.07 -0.03
C LEU A 98 -13.10 -9.08 1.13
N CYS A 99 -12.74 -7.83 0.84
CA CYS A 99 -12.59 -6.76 1.82
C CYS A 99 -13.91 -6.26 2.39
N MET A 100 -14.99 -6.37 1.63
CA MET A 100 -16.35 -5.90 1.99
C MET A 100 -16.36 -4.48 2.56
N PRO A 101 -15.86 -3.46 1.84
CA PRO A 101 -15.69 -2.09 2.36
C PRO A 101 -17.01 -1.38 2.65
N LYS A 102 -18.15 -1.94 2.23
CA LYS A 102 -19.49 -1.42 2.50
C LYS A 102 -20.04 -1.84 3.85
N THR A 103 -19.46 -2.87 4.48
CA THR A 103 -19.85 -3.28 5.83
C THR A 103 -19.45 -2.24 6.84
N SER A 104 -20.38 -1.91 7.74
CA SER A 104 -20.09 -0.96 8.81
C SER A 104 -19.10 -1.55 9.82
N PRO A 105 -18.16 -0.79 10.37
CA PRO A 105 -17.33 -1.22 11.51
C PRO A 105 -18.17 -1.65 12.72
N SER A 106 -19.41 -1.16 12.82
CA SER A 106 -20.38 -1.56 13.85
C SER A 106 -21.09 -2.87 13.56
N TRP A 107 -20.88 -3.46 12.38
CA TRP A 107 -21.47 -4.75 12.04
C TRP A 107 -20.80 -5.87 12.86
N ASN A 108 -21.57 -6.42 13.76
CA ASN A 108 -21.10 -7.46 14.67
C ASN A 108 -21.84 -8.76 14.37
N VAL A 109 -21.13 -9.75 13.87
CA VAL A 109 -21.66 -11.08 13.51
C VAL A 109 -22.44 -11.69 14.68
N LYS A 110 -21.93 -11.58 15.92
CA LYS A 110 -22.62 -12.10 17.12
C LYS A 110 -23.96 -11.42 17.36
N LYS A 111 -24.08 -10.13 17.02
CA LYS A 111 -25.34 -9.38 17.18
C LYS A 111 -26.37 -9.79 16.12
N GLU A 112 -25.93 -10.02 14.89
CA GLU A 112 -26.79 -10.48 13.80
C GLU A 112 -27.24 -11.94 14.01
N LEU A 113 -26.34 -12.82 14.43
CA LEU A 113 -26.69 -14.20 14.78
C LEU A 113 -27.71 -14.25 15.93
N LYS A 114 -27.60 -13.40 16.95
CA LYS A 114 -28.60 -13.32 18.02
C LYS A 114 -29.97 -12.88 17.52
N LYS A 115 -30.04 -11.96 16.54
CA LYS A 115 -31.31 -11.55 15.93
C LYS A 115 -31.95 -12.71 15.17
N ILE A 116 -31.17 -13.38 14.29
CA ILE A 116 -31.65 -14.51 13.48
C ILE A 116 -32.17 -15.63 14.39
N LEU A 117 -31.43 -15.99 15.44
CA LEU A 117 -31.84 -17.03 16.40
C LEU A 117 -33.02 -16.62 17.27
N ALA A 118 -33.30 -15.32 17.44
CA ALA A 118 -34.50 -14.85 18.13
C ALA A 118 -35.73 -14.87 17.26
N ASP A 119 -35.58 -14.61 15.94
CA ASP A 119 -36.68 -14.65 14.96
C ASP A 119 -37.14 -16.10 14.61
N GLU A 120 -36.32 -17.12 14.83
CA GLU A 120 -36.65 -18.53 14.61
C GLU A 120 -37.41 -19.17 15.81
N GLY A 121 -37.71 -18.41 16.86
CA GLY A 121 -38.32 -18.86 18.10
C GLY A 121 -39.81 -18.51 18.27
N GLU A 122 -40.51 -18.02 17.23
CA GLU A 122 -41.96 -17.77 17.26
C GLU A 122 -42.73 -18.82 16.47
#